data_6803c4ac2f940038fd4f8572fee5303f
#
_entry.id   6803c4ac2f940038fd4f8572fee5303f
#
_cell.length_a   1.000
_cell.length_b   1.000
_cell.length_c   1.000
_cell.angle_alpha   90.00
_cell.angle_beta   90.00
_cell.angle_gamma   90.00
#
_symmetry.space_group_name_H-M   'P 1'
#
loop_
_entity.id
_entity.type
_entity.pdbx_description
1 polymer ?
#
loop_
_entity_poly.entity_id
_entity_poly.type
_entity_poly.pdbx_seq_one_letter_code
_entity_poly.pdbx_strand_id
1 'polypeptide(L)'
;MSIGNTIHFLQVPYAEKDEAKALGARWNAERKQWYYYGEEDGRFEKWTPTPVMQLSDLSEEQQSMIALAKTGKNVLVDACIGSGKTTTIQVLCNEVPEKNVLYLTYNTLLKVDAKEKIRARNVTVTNYHGFASMCLEKAHLSAGISDLIQTFLKNKERIRMPKYDLLVIDEYQDIEQEIAEMLECIKKSNPVIQIVAVGDMKQKIYDKTTLNVPVFINQFLGSYATVTFTKCFRLNAELANRLGGIWGKQITGVNQKCSVEVMNLDEVTAFLAKQKTSDILCLGSRRGKMSKVLNNLEDDYPDKFNKKTVYASISDDDSSK
;
A
#
# COMPACT_ATOMS: atom_id res chain seq x y z
N MET A 1 -39.04 -4.54 22.33
CA MET A 1 -37.59 -4.58 22.05
C MET A 1 -37.34 -3.53 20.97
N SER A 2 -36.73 -2.38 21.32
CA SER A 2 -36.45 -1.32 20.35
C SER A 2 -35.30 -1.82 19.44
N ILE A 3 -35.62 -2.00 18.18
CA ILE A 3 -34.60 -2.23 17.12
C ILE A 3 -33.77 -0.93 17.10
N GLY A 4 -32.54 -1.02 17.60
CA GLY A 4 -31.63 0.12 17.63
C GLY A 4 -31.35 0.56 16.20
N ASN A 5 -31.73 1.78 15.84
CA ASN A 5 -31.40 2.41 14.58
C ASN A 5 -29.91 2.76 14.56
N THR A 6 -29.07 1.77 14.26
CA THR A 6 -27.63 2.01 14.04
C THR A 6 -27.46 2.82 12.76
N ILE A 7 -26.64 3.89 12.82
CA ILE A 7 -26.31 4.72 11.67
C ILE A 7 -24.97 4.24 11.09
N HIS A 8 -25.00 3.85 9.83
CA HIS A 8 -23.81 3.45 9.08
C HIS A 8 -23.44 4.56 8.09
N PHE A 9 -22.28 5.17 8.28
CA PHE A 9 -21.77 6.19 7.35
C PHE A 9 -21.07 5.54 6.18
N LEU A 10 -21.24 6.13 4.97
CA LEU A 10 -20.75 5.60 3.70
C LEU A 10 -19.76 6.57 3.05
N GLN A 11 -18.79 6.04 2.35
CA GLN A 11 -17.84 6.78 1.49
C GLN A 11 -18.30 6.68 0.02
N VAL A 12 -19.32 7.43 -0.35
CA VAL A 12 -19.89 7.40 -1.70
C VAL A 12 -19.19 8.43 -2.58
N PRO A 13 -18.51 8.01 -3.66
CA PRO A 13 -17.97 8.94 -4.66
C PRO A 13 -19.08 9.79 -5.27
N TYR A 14 -18.77 11.04 -5.64
CA TYR A 14 -19.77 11.95 -6.20
C TYR A 14 -20.45 11.37 -7.46
N ALA A 15 -19.71 10.64 -8.29
CA ALA A 15 -20.24 9.99 -9.49
C ALA A 15 -21.25 8.88 -9.20
N GLU A 16 -21.25 8.30 -7.97
CA GLU A 16 -22.10 7.17 -7.57
C GLU A 16 -23.22 7.58 -6.61
N LYS A 17 -23.37 8.87 -6.35
CA LYS A 17 -24.35 9.41 -5.40
C LYS A 17 -25.81 9.00 -5.68
N ASP A 18 -26.16 8.95 -6.96
CA ASP A 18 -27.53 8.66 -7.37
C ASP A 18 -27.85 7.16 -7.21
N GLU A 19 -26.85 6.29 -7.40
CA GLU A 19 -26.94 4.86 -7.12
C GLU A 19 -27.11 4.60 -5.61
N ALA A 20 -26.26 5.22 -4.78
CA ALA A 20 -26.38 5.10 -3.34
C ALA A 20 -27.74 5.59 -2.82
N LYS A 21 -28.24 6.70 -3.35
CA LYS A 21 -29.55 7.25 -3.05
C LYS A 21 -30.69 6.30 -3.44
N ALA A 22 -30.60 5.67 -4.61
CA ALA A 22 -31.59 4.71 -5.09
C ALA A 22 -31.66 3.46 -4.19
N LEU A 23 -30.54 3.07 -3.56
CA LEU A 23 -30.46 1.98 -2.59
C LEU A 23 -30.93 2.38 -1.17
N GLY A 24 -31.28 3.66 -0.96
CA GLY A 24 -31.82 4.15 0.31
C GLY A 24 -30.83 4.91 1.20
N ALA A 25 -29.64 5.21 0.71
CA ALA A 25 -28.70 6.08 1.43
C ALA A 25 -29.22 7.52 1.49
N ARG A 26 -28.91 8.22 2.59
CA ARG A 26 -29.29 9.61 2.85
C ARG A 26 -28.06 10.47 3.03
N TRP A 27 -28.15 11.75 2.66
CA TRP A 27 -27.06 12.70 2.84
C TRP A 27 -27.14 13.41 4.19
N ASN A 28 -26.07 13.39 4.96
CA ASN A 28 -25.90 14.18 6.17
C ASN A 28 -25.10 15.45 5.83
N ALA A 29 -25.78 16.61 5.85
CA ALA A 29 -25.19 17.90 5.48
C ALA A 29 -24.13 18.39 6.46
N GLU A 30 -24.27 18.11 7.75
CA GLU A 30 -23.32 18.53 8.80
C GLU A 30 -22.00 17.76 8.68
N ARG A 31 -22.07 16.44 8.49
CA ARG A 31 -20.89 15.57 8.34
C ARG A 31 -20.36 15.50 6.91
N LYS A 32 -21.15 15.99 5.94
CA LYS A 32 -20.85 15.87 4.49
C LYS A 32 -20.59 14.42 4.08
N GLN A 33 -21.43 13.51 4.59
CA GLN A 33 -21.31 12.07 4.35
C GLN A 33 -22.67 11.45 4.06
N TRP A 34 -22.67 10.41 3.24
CA TRP A 34 -23.84 9.54 3.05
C TRP A 34 -23.97 8.58 4.23
N TYR A 35 -25.18 8.14 4.53
CA TYR A 35 -25.46 7.18 5.59
C TYR A 35 -26.74 6.41 5.31
N TYR A 36 -26.90 5.27 5.98
CA TYR A 36 -28.16 4.54 6.05
C TYR A 36 -28.44 4.10 7.50
N TYR A 37 -29.71 3.76 7.77
CA TYR A 37 -30.15 3.23 9.07
C TYR A 37 -30.40 1.73 8.96
N GLY A 38 -30.10 0.97 10.00
CA GLY A 38 -30.47 -0.44 10.13
C GLY A 38 -29.30 -1.34 10.52
N GLU A 39 -29.42 -2.61 10.18
CA GLU A 39 -28.34 -3.59 10.29
C GLU A 39 -27.37 -3.46 9.10
N GLU A 40 -26.18 -4.10 9.20
CA GLU A 40 -25.23 -4.14 8.08
C GLU A 40 -25.90 -4.72 6.83
N ASP A 41 -25.86 -3.98 5.74
CA ASP A 41 -26.53 -4.31 4.50
C ASP A 41 -25.49 -4.41 3.36
N GLY A 42 -25.36 -5.61 2.80
CA GLY A 42 -24.42 -5.89 1.71
C GLY A 42 -24.61 -5.04 0.46
N ARG A 43 -25.78 -4.40 0.28
CA ARG A 43 -26.03 -3.45 -0.82
C ARG A 43 -25.13 -2.23 -0.76
N PHE A 44 -24.66 -1.86 0.44
CA PHE A 44 -23.77 -0.71 0.68
C PHE A 44 -22.31 -1.10 0.89
N GLU A 45 -21.96 -2.39 0.77
CA GLU A 45 -20.62 -2.94 1.05
C GLU A 45 -19.51 -2.17 0.31
N LYS A 46 -19.72 -1.83 -0.97
CA LYS A 46 -18.75 -1.08 -1.78
C LYS A 46 -18.45 0.32 -1.28
N TRP A 47 -19.32 0.92 -0.47
CA TRP A 47 -19.16 2.24 0.12
C TRP A 47 -18.98 2.22 1.64
N THR A 48 -19.02 1.05 2.24
CA THR A 48 -18.77 0.92 3.68
C THR A 48 -17.33 1.27 3.96
N PRO A 49 -17.05 2.26 4.82
CA PRO A 49 -15.68 2.64 5.14
C PRO A 49 -14.92 1.43 5.68
N THR A 50 -13.76 1.15 5.10
CA THR A 50 -12.87 0.14 5.67
C THR A 50 -12.54 0.54 7.10
N PRO A 51 -12.70 -0.34 8.09
CA PRO A 51 -12.36 -0.04 9.47
C PRO A 51 -10.92 0.47 9.56
N VAL A 52 -10.73 1.65 10.16
CA VAL A 52 -9.38 2.16 10.41
C VAL A 52 -8.84 1.40 11.61
N MET A 53 -7.79 0.64 11.39
CA MET A 53 -7.07 -0.07 12.44
C MET A 53 -6.62 0.89 13.53
N GLN A 54 -6.80 0.48 14.77
CA GLN A 54 -6.34 1.20 15.96
C GLN A 54 -5.04 0.57 16.48
N LEU A 55 -4.35 1.28 17.35
CA LEU A 55 -3.11 0.77 17.96
C LEU A 55 -3.33 -0.58 18.69
N SER A 56 -4.49 -0.74 19.35
CA SER A 56 -4.88 -1.97 20.04
C SER A 56 -5.07 -3.18 19.13
N ASP A 57 -5.33 -2.96 17.85
CA ASP A 57 -5.59 -4.03 16.87
C ASP A 57 -4.29 -4.60 16.28
N LEU A 58 -3.18 -3.93 16.53
CA LEU A 58 -1.87 -4.28 16.02
C LEU A 58 -1.20 -5.38 16.85
N SER A 59 -0.30 -6.13 16.21
CA SER A 59 0.56 -7.08 16.93
C SER A 59 1.56 -6.36 17.86
N GLU A 60 2.12 -7.07 18.83
CA GLU A 60 3.13 -6.53 19.75
C GLU A 60 4.35 -5.95 19.00
N GLU A 61 4.80 -6.62 17.92
CA GLU A 61 5.90 -6.15 17.07
C GLU A 61 5.56 -4.78 16.44
N GLN A 62 4.34 -4.65 15.92
CA GLN A 62 3.85 -3.42 15.30
C GLN A 62 3.67 -2.29 16.32
N GLN A 63 3.10 -2.61 17.49
CA GLN A 63 2.96 -1.66 18.61
C GLN A 63 4.32 -1.19 19.12
N SER A 64 5.30 -2.09 19.21
CA SER A 64 6.68 -1.76 19.60
C SER A 64 7.33 -0.76 18.62
N MET A 65 7.13 -0.94 17.32
CA MET A 65 7.61 0.00 16.31
C MET A 65 7.02 1.40 16.52
N ILE A 66 5.71 1.50 16.73
CA ILE A 66 5.03 2.79 16.96
C ILE A 66 5.53 3.42 18.26
N ALA A 67 5.66 2.64 19.32
CA ALA A 67 6.18 3.13 20.60
C ALA A 67 7.59 3.71 20.44
N LEU A 68 8.49 3.02 19.73
CA LEU A 68 9.84 3.53 19.43
C LEU A 68 9.80 4.80 18.57
N ALA A 69 8.98 4.84 17.55
CA ALA A 69 8.83 6.04 16.72
C ALA A 69 8.31 7.25 17.51
N LYS A 70 7.40 7.03 18.47
CA LYS A 70 6.90 8.12 19.37
C LYS A 70 7.99 8.67 20.28
N THR A 71 9.09 7.94 20.54
CA THR A 71 10.25 8.49 21.30
C THR A 71 11.10 9.48 20.50
N GLY A 72 10.83 9.69 19.21
CA GLY A 72 11.63 10.55 18.34
C GLY A 72 12.86 9.86 17.72
N LYS A 73 13.11 8.60 18.02
CA LYS A 73 14.22 7.82 17.41
C LYS A 73 13.92 7.49 15.96
N ASN A 74 14.96 7.44 15.14
CA ASN A 74 14.85 6.79 13.83
C ASN A 74 14.61 5.29 14.03
N VAL A 75 13.79 4.70 13.14
CA VAL A 75 13.43 3.28 13.23
C VAL A 75 13.62 2.62 11.87
N LEU A 76 14.33 1.49 11.88
CA LEU A 76 14.41 0.58 10.74
C LEU A 76 13.56 -0.66 11.04
N VAL A 77 12.62 -0.96 10.16
CA VAL A 77 11.77 -2.14 10.27
C VAL A 77 12.14 -3.14 9.19
N ASP A 78 12.69 -4.27 9.61
CA ASP A 78 12.84 -5.46 8.76
C ASP A 78 11.59 -6.33 8.90
N ALA A 79 10.73 -6.27 7.90
CA ALA A 79 9.41 -6.87 7.95
C ALA A 79 9.32 -8.09 7.02
N CYS A 80 8.60 -9.13 7.42
CA CYS A 80 8.32 -10.24 6.52
C CYS A 80 7.13 -9.92 5.58
N ILE A 81 6.94 -10.76 4.58
CA ILE A 81 5.79 -10.68 3.67
C ILE A 81 4.48 -10.75 4.47
N GLY A 82 3.50 -9.92 4.10
CA GLY A 82 2.17 -9.94 4.70
C GLY A 82 2.12 -9.59 6.19
N SER A 83 3.15 -8.92 6.73
CA SER A 83 3.22 -8.52 8.14
C SER A 83 2.47 -7.24 8.48
N GLY A 84 1.74 -6.65 7.54
CA GLY A 84 0.97 -5.43 7.78
C GLY A 84 1.83 -4.16 7.85
N LYS A 85 2.94 -4.08 7.11
CA LYS A 85 3.81 -2.89 7.01
C LYS A 85 3.01 -1.61 6.82
N THR A 86 2.28 -1.53 5.72
CA THR A 86 1.50 -0.35 5.34
C THR A 86 0.42 -0.01 6.39
N THR A 87 -0.24 -1.02 6.96
CA THR A 87 -1.22 -0.83 8.04
C THR A 87 -0.57 -0.20 9.28
N THR A 88 0.60 -0.68 9.67
CA THR A 88 1.34 -0.14 10.81
C THR A 88 1.75 1.32 10.57
N ILE A 89 2.21 1.65 9.36
CA ILE A 89 2.53 3.03 8.97
C ILE A 89 1.28 3.92 9.06
N GLN A 90 0.14 3.44 8.59
CA GLN A 90 -1.12 4.21 8.64
C GLN A 90 -1.53 4.51 10.08
N VAL A 91 -1.42 3.52 10.97
CA VAL A 91 -1.69 3.73 12.41
C VAL A 91 -0.66 4.70 13.00
N LEU A 92 0.64 4.54 12.72
CA LEU A 92 1.68 5.49 13.17
C LEU A 92 1.33 6.93 12.78
N CYS A 93 0.96 7.15 11.53
CA CYS A 93 0.60 8.49 11.04
C CYS A 93 -0.59 9.10 11.82
N ASN A 94 -1.54 8.28 12.23
CA ASN A 94 -2.69 8.73 13.04
C ASN A 94 -2.31 8.96 14.52
N GLU A 95 -1.26 8.30 15.02
CA GLU A 95 -0.78 8.36 16.41
C GLU A 95 0.18 9.54 16.70
N VAL A 96 0.56 10.30 15.68
CA VAL A 96 1.47 11.45 15.80
C VAL A 96 0.87 12.73 15.20
N PRO A 97 -0.32 13.16 15.67
CA PRO A 97 -1.03 14.31 15.09
C PRO A 97 -0.29 15.65 15.24
N GLU A 98 0.68 15.73 16.15
CA GLU A 98 1.51 16.90 16.41
C GLU A 98 2.66 17.06 15.38
N LYS A 99 2.97 16.04 14.58
CA LYS A 99 4.09 16.06 13.61
C LYS A 99 3.61 16.29 12.19
N ASN A 100 4.32 17.12 11.44
CA ASN A 100 4.17 17.19 9.99
C ASN A 100 4.87 15.98 9.37
N VAL A 101 4.09 15.05 8.82
CA VAL A 101 4.59 13.78 8.30
C VAL A 101 4.66 13.79 6.78
N LEU A 102 5.80 13.40 6.23
CA LEU A 102 5.92 13.00 4.83
C LEU A 102 5.93 11.47 4.76
N TYR A 103 4.88 10.90 4.21
CA TYR A 103 4.80 9.47 3.94
C TYR A 103 5.02 9.20 2.46
N LEU A 104 6.16 8.62 2.13
CA LEU A 104 6.55 8.23 0.78
C LEU A 104 6.25 6.76 0.54
N THR A 105 5.37 6.51 -0.43
CA THR A 105 5.03 5.16 -0.91
C THR A 105 5.74 4.88 -2.24
N TYR A 106 5.95 3.61 -2.58
CA TYR A 106 6.59 3.26 -3.85
C TYR A 106 5.69 3.55 -5.05
N ASN A 107 4.42 3.14 -5.00
CA ASN A 107 3.51 3.23 -6.15
C ASN A 107 2.20 3.99 -5.87
N THR A 108 1.43 4.24 -6.94
CA THR A 108 0.19 5.02 -6.88
C THR A 108 -0.93 4.30 -6.13
N LEU A 109 -1.02 2.96 -6.20
CA LEU A 109 -2.08 2.20 -5.53
C LEU A 109 -1.92 2.28 -4.01
N LEU A 110 -0.69 2.09 -3.51
CA LEU A 110 -0.38 2.25 -2.09
C LEU A 110 -0.65 3.67 -1.60
N LYS A 111 -0.37 4.69 -2.44
CA LYS A 111 -0.69 6.09 -2.12
C LYS A 111 -2.19 6.32 -1.96
N VAL A 112 -3.02 5.74 -2.83
CA VAL A 112 -4.49 5.88 -2.73
C VAL A 112 -5.01 5.22 -1.47
N ASP A 113 -4.64 3.95 -1.22
CA ASP A 113 -5.02 3.20 -0.02
C ASP A 113 -4.61 3.94 1.28
N ALA A 114 -3.38 4.46 1.31
CA ALA A 114 -2.91 5.22 2.47
C ALA A 114 -3.73 6.51 2.70
N LYS A 115 -4.07 7.24 1.64
CA LYS A 115 -4.90 8.47 1.75
C LYS A 115 -6.30 8.20 2.27
N GLU A 116 -6.87 7.06 1.96
CA GLU A 116 -8.21 6.69 2.44
C GLU A 116 -8.21 6.33 3.94
N LYS A 117 -7.13 5.74 4.43
CA LYS A 117 -7.01 5.23 5.81
C LYS A 117 -6.37 6.21 6.80
N ILE A 118 -5.54 7.14 6.29
CA ILE A 118 -4.92 8.18 7.13
C ILE A 118 -5.87 9.36 7.24
N ARG A 119 -6.39 9.61 8.45
CA ARG A 119 -7.33 10.70 8.74
C ARG A 119 -6.64 11.98 9.20
N ALA A 120 -5.38 11.89 9.60
CA ALA A 120 -4.60 13.00 10.11
C ALA A 120 -4.27 14.02 9.00
N ARG A 121 -4.64 15.29 9.21
CA ARG A 121 -4.46 16.36 8.22
C ARG A 121 -3.00 16.83 8.05
N ASN A 122 -2.16 16.49 9.00
CA ASN A 122 -0.74 16.80 9.06
C ASN A 122 0.14 15.81 8.27
N VAL A 123 -0.46 14.88 7.54
CA VAL A 123 0.25 13.85 6.77
C VAL A 123 0.17 14.13 5.27
N THR A 124 1.32 14.32 4.65
CA THR A 124 1.47 14.37 3.20
C THR A 124 1.76 12.97 2.68
N VAL A 125 0.77 12.30 2.11
CA VAL A 125 0.93 10.98 1.48
C VAL A 125 1.16 11.15 -0.02
N THR A 126 2.31 10.70 -0.51
CA THR A 126 2.66 10.77 -1.94
C THR A 126 3.65 9.66 -2.32
N ASN A 127 3.84 9.42 -3.61
CA ASN A 127 4.97 8.64 -4.11
C ASN A 127 6.13 9.57 -4.49
N TYR A 128 7.29 9.01 -4.81
CA TYR A 128 8.49 9.78 -5.13
C TYR A 128 8.31 10.76 -6.28
N HIS A 129 7.69 10.33 -7.38
CA HIS A 129 7.38 11.19 -8.53
C HIS A 129 6.39 12.31 -8.17
N GLY A 130 5.36 12.00 -7.39
CA GLY A 130 4.40 12.99 -6.91
C GLY A 130 5.02 14.03 -5.98
N PHE A 131 6.00 13.62 -5.15
CA PHE A 131 6.75 14.56 -4.32
C PHE A 131 7.61 15.50 -5.18
N ALA A 132 8.33 14.94 -6.16
CA ALA A 132 9.12 15.74 -7.09
C ALA A 132 8.24 16.74 -7.86
N SER A 133 7.09 16.29 -8.41
CA SER A 133 6.12 17.16 -9.08
C SER A 133 5.66 18.29 -8.19
N MET A 134 5.23 18.00 -6.97
CA MET A 134 4.77 19.02 -6.01
C MET A 134 5.85 20.08 -5.72
N CYS A 135 7.11 19.65 -5.62
CA CYS A 135 8.21 20.57 -5.38
C CYS A 135 8.55 21.43 -6.59
N LEU A 136 8.52 20.83 -7.79
CA LEU A 136 8.75 21.54 -9.05
C LEU A 136 7.65 22.56 -9.34
N GLU A 137 6.40 22.22 -9.16
CA GLU A 137 5.25 23.11 -9.31
C GLU A 137 5.38 24.37 -8.43
N LYS A 138 5.77 24.18 -7.14
CA LYS A 138 6.03 25.30 -6.22
C LYS A 138 7.21 26.18 -6.63
N ALA A 139 8.14 25.64 -7.41
CA ALA A 139 9.28 26.38 -7.96
C ALA A 139 8.98 26.93 -9.36
N HIS A 140 7.75 26.80 -9.87
CA HIS A 140 7.34 27.17 -11.22
C HIS A 140 8.17 26.48 -12.31
N LEU A 141 8.49 25.19 -12.08
CA LEU A 141 9.21 24.35 -13.02
C LEU A 141 8.26 23.23 -13.50
N SER A 142 8.41 22.80 -14.75
CA SER A 142 7.66 21.70 -15.33
C SER A 142 8.60 20.61 -15.83
N ALA A 143 8.16 19.36 -15.79
CA ALA A 143 8.88 18.21 -16.32
C ALA A 143 7.89 17.16 -16.85
N GLY A 144 8.33 16.33 -17.79
CA GLY A 144 7.61 15.12 -18.19
C GLY A 144 7.57 14.12 -17.03
N ILE A 145 6.60 13.21 -17.05
CA ILE A 145 6.42 12.23 -15.96
C ILE A 145 7.68 11.38 -15.75
N SER A 146 8.35 10.96 -16.83
CA SER A 146 9.61 10.19 -16.80
C SER A 146 10.78 10.93 -16.19
N ASP A 147 10.78 12.28 -16.24
CA ASP A 147 11.94 13.09 -15.92
C ASP A 147 11.78 13.89 -14.62
N LEU A 148 10.69 13.64 -13.87
CA LEU A 148 10.34 14.41 -12.68
C LEU A 148 11.46 14.40 -11.63
N ILE A 149 11.98 13.21 -11.27
CA ILE A 149 13.02 13.09 -10.23
C ILE A 149 14.33 13.70 -10.73
N GLN A 150 14.73 13.44 -11.97
CA GLN A 150 15.94 14.03 -12.55
C GLN A 150 15.86 15.55 -12.64
N THR A 151 14.70 16.10 -13.05
CA THR A 151 14.48 17.54 -13.12
C THR A 151 14.52 18.17 -11.72
N PHE A 152 13.94 17.48 -10.73
CA PHE A 152 14.02 17.89 -9.33
C PHE A 152 15.49 17.96 -8.87
N LEU A 153 16.29 16.92 -9.11
CA LEU A 153 17.69 16.85 -8.70
C LEU A 153 18.54 17.93 -9.38
N LYS A 154 18.34 18.18 -10.68
CA LYS A 154 19.02 19.26 -11.42
C LYS A 154 18.70 20.66 -10.91
N ASN A 155 17.52 20.85 -10.32
CA ASN A 155 17.07 22.15 -9.82
C ASN A 155 16.97 22.26 -8.30
N LYS A 156 17.58 21.33 -7.55
CA LYS A 156 17.46 21.23 -6.08
C LYS A 156 17.79 22.52 -5.34
N GLU A 157 18.72 23.32 -5.84
CA GLU A 157 19.11 24.62 -5.22
C GLU A 157 18.04 25.71 -5.38
N ARG A 158 17.14 25.56 -6.39
CA ARG A 158 16.03 26.49 -6.66
C ARG A 158 14.75 26.09 -5.94
N ILE A 159 14.69 24.86 -5.45
CA ILE A 159 13.49 24.29 -4.83
C ILE A 159 13.50 24.59 -3.34
N ARG A 160 12.48 25.32 -2.89
CA ARG A 160 12.24 25.49 -1.45
C ARG A 160 11.54 24.25 -0.91
N MET A 161 12.31 23.38 -0.24
CA MET A 161 11.79 22.15 0.32
C MET A 161 10.76 22.40 1.43
N PRO A 162 9.64 21.68 1.44
CA PRO A 162 8.71 21.69 2.56
C PRO A 162 9.39 21.19 3.85
N LYS A 163 8.88 21.63 4.99
CA LYS A 163 9.37 21.21 6.31
C LYS A 163 8.53 20.09 6.86
N TYR A 164 9.20 19.06 7.35
CA TYR A 164 8.60 17.88 7.96
C TYR A 164 9.34 17.51 9.24
N ASP A 165 8.61 16.94 10.20
CA ASP A 165 9.13 16.44 11.47
C ASP A 165 9.42 14.94 11.40
N LEU A 166 8.66 14.21 10.56
CA LEU A 166 8.78 12.77 10.35
C LEU A 166 8.74 12.43 8.87
N LEU A 167 9.72 11.65 8.41
CA LEU A 167 9.77 11.00 7.10
C LEU A 167 9.50 9.52 7.27
N VAL A 168 8.47 9.01 6.63
CA VAL A 168 8.14 7.58 6.57
C VAL A 168 8.42 7.09 5.16
N ILE A 169 9.24 6.05 5.05
CA ILE A 169 9.63 5.40 3.80
C ILE A 169 9.06 3.98 3.82
N ASP A 170 8.12 3.69 2.91
CA ASP A 170 7.57 2.36 2.71
C ASP A 170 8.30 1.65 1.57
N GLU A 171 8.49 0.33 1.70
CA GLU A 171 9.19 -0.53 0.73
C GLU A 171 10.61 0.00 0.40
N TYR A 172 11.41 0.28 1.43
CA TYR A 172 12.76 0.86 1.25
C TYR A 172 13.69 -0.03 0.39
N GLN A 173 13.42 -1.32 0.23
CA GLN A 173 14.22 -2.22 -0.58
C GLN A 173 14.21 -1.85 -2.08
N ASP A 174 13.21 -1.09 -2.53
CA ASP A 174 13.04 -0.68 -3.92
C ASP A 174 13.62 0.71 -4.21
N ILE A 175 14.38 1.30 -3.28
CA ILE A 175 15.06 2.59 -3.47
C ILE A 175 16.14 2.44 -4.57
N GLU A 176 16.05 3.32 -5.58
CA GLU A 176 17.04 3.47 -6.63
C GLU A 176 17.94 4.67 -6.37
N GLN A 177 19.03 4.80 -7.15
CA GLN A 177 20.03 5.85 -6.96
C GLN A 177 19.43 7.27 -6.94
N GLU A 178 18.58 7.61 -7.89
CA GLU A 178 17.96 8.93 -7.99
C GLU A 178 17.00 9.21 -6.80
N ILE A 179 16.29 8.17 -6.35
CA ILE A 179 15.44 8.25 -5.17
C ILE A 179 16.30 8.50 -3.92
N ALA A 180 17.42 7.79 -3.78
CA ALA A 180 18.36 8.00 -2.67
C ALA A 180 18.88 9.45 -2.62
N GLU A 181 19.28 9.99 -3.76
CA GLU A 181 19.72 11.40 -3.85
C GLU A 181 18.60 12.39 -3.50
N MET A 182 17.37 12.13 -3.91
CA MET A 182 16.22 12.94 -3.52
C MET A 182 15.96 12.88 -2.01
N LEU A 183 16.04 11.70 -1.39
CA LEU A 183 15.90 11.50 0.04
C LEU A 183 16.97 12.29 0.82
N GLU A 184 18.22 12.29 0.35
CA GLU A 184 19.30 13.09 0.92
C GLU A 184 19.00 14.61 0.84
N CYS A 185 18.40 15.08 -0.27
CA CYS A 185 17.97 16.47 -0.38
C CYS A 185 16.88 16.81 0.67
N ILE A 186 15.91 15.90 0.88
CA ILE A 186 14.87 16.06 1.90
C ILE A 186 15.49 16.16 3.29
N LYS A 187 16.39 15.22 3.63
CA LYS A 187 17.07 15.18 4.93
C LYS A 187 17.93 16.43 5.17
N LYS A 188 18.74 16.82 4.18
CA LYS A 188 19.56 18.04 4.25
C LYS A 188 18.73 19.28 4.52
N SER A 189 17.55 19.38 3.93
CA SER A 189 16.63 20.49 4.14
C SER A 189 15.87 20.42 5.48
N ASN A 190 15.87 19.27 6.13
CA ASN A 190 15.21 19.00 7.41
C ASN A 190 16.20 18.32 8.38
N PRO A 191 17.20 19.01 8.93
CA PRO A 191 18.33 18.39 9.64
C PRO A 191 17.95 17.59 10.89
N VAL A 192 16.79 17.89 11.48
CA VAL A 192 16.29 17.23 12.70
C VAL A 192 15.13 16.26 12.39
N ILE A 193 14.91 15.96 11.12
CA ILE A 193 13.81 15.06 10.71
C ILE A 193 14.02 13.66 11.27
N GLN A 194 12.99 13.14 11.91
CA GLN A 194 12.94 11.73 12.28
C GLN A 194 12.64 10.88 11.06
N ILE A 195 13.23 9.68 10.97
CA ILE A 195 13.05 8.80 9.83
C ILE A 195 12.58 7.42 10.31
N VAL A 196 11.50 6.92 9.71
CA VAL A 196 11.02 5.55 9.87
C VAL A 196 11.05 4.88 8.51
N ALA A 197 11.88 3.86 8.35
CA ALA A 197 12.00 3.10 7.11
C ALA A 197 11.48 1.67 7.33
N VAL A 198 10.53 1.26 6.50
CA VAL A 198 9.88 -0.06 6.58
C VAL A 198 10.05 -0.79 5.26
N GLY A 199 10.47 -2.04 5.30
CA GLY A 199 10.66 -2.82 4.07
C GLY A 199 11.07 -4.26 4.33
N ASP A 200 11.35 -4.98 3.24
CA ASP A 200 11.80 -6.37 3.24
C ASP A 200 12.79 -6.61 2.10
N MET A 201 14.06 -6.70 2.42
CA MET A 201 15.11 -6.95 1.41
C MET A 201 14.91 -8.25 0.62
N LYS A 202 14.13 -9.23 1.14
CA LYS A 202 13.80 -10.47 0.42
C LYS A 202 12.68 -10.29 -0.62
N GLN A 203 11.96 -9.16 -0.58
CA GLN A 203 10.94 -8.79 -1.55
C GLN A 203 11.45 -7.84 -2.64
N LYS A 204 12.74 -7.53 -2.69
CA LYS A 204 13.33 -6.71 -3.75
C LYS A 204 13.10 -7.37 -5.11
N ILE A 205 12.39 -6.68 -6.00
CA ILE A 205 12.00 -7.21 -7.32
C ILE A 205 13.04 -6.88 -8.39
N TYR A 206 13.73 -5.74 -8.26
CA TYR A 206 14.65 -5.24 -9.28
C TYR A 206 16.11 -5.29 -8.83
N ASP A 207 16.89 -6.15 -9.48
CA ASP A 207 18.35 -6.22 -9.29
C ASP A 207 19.14 -5.21 -10.14
N LYS A 208 18.43 -4.36 -10.90
CA LYS A 208 19.04 -3.41 -11.85
C LYS A 208 19.65 -2.17 -11.19
N THR A 209 19.52 -1.99 -9.89
CA THR A 209 20.05 -0.81 -9.21
C THR A 209 21.51 -1.00 -8.82
N THR A 210 22.36 -0.03 -9.15
CA THR A 210 23.75 0.06 -8.68
C THR A 210 23.84 0.41 -7.20
N LEU A 211 22.75 0.84 -6.58
CA LEU A 211 22.69 1.23 -5.18
C LEU A 211 22.71 0.02 -4.25
N ASN A 212 23.66 0.02 -3.32
CA ASN A 212 23.63 -0.91 -2.17
C ASN A 212 22.63 -0.37 -1.13
N VAL A 213 21.37 -0.79 -1.23
CA VAL A 213 20.28 -0.28 -0.38
C VAL A 213 20.54 -0.48 1.12
N PRO A 214 21.01 -1.64 1.63
CA PRO A 214 21.34 -1.80 3.04
C PRO A 214 22.38 -0.78 3.53
N VAL A 215 23.42 -0.54 2.76
CA VAL A 215 24.46 0.44 3.12
C VAL A 215 23.87 1.85 3.12
N PHE A 216 23.11 2.20 2.08
CA PHE A 216 22.46 3.51 1.99
C PHE A 216 21.53 3.75 3.18
N ILE A 217 20.61 2.82 3.48
CA ILE A 217 19.63 2.98 4.56
C ILE A 217 20.32 3.13 5.92
N ASN A 218 21.34 2.35 6.19
CA ASN A 218 22.11 2.46 7.45
C ASN A 218 22.74 3.85 7.60
N GLN A 219 23.37 4.37 6.56
CA GLN A 219 23.99 5.71 6.56
C GLN A 219 22.92 6.80 6.63
N PHE A 220 21.83 6.63 5.88
CA PHE A 220 20.75 7.60 5.82
C PHE A 220 20.02 7.74 7.17
N LEU A 221 19.77 6.64 7.87
CA LEU A 221 19.15 6.67 9.20
C LEU A 221 20.12 7.21 10.28
N GLY A 222 21.40 6.93 10.15
CA GLY A 222 22.38 7.25 11.20
C GLY A 222 22.17 6.40 12.45
N SER A 223 21.92 7.03 13.61
CA SER A 223 21.53 6.29 14.83
C SER A 223 20.05 5.94 14.79
N TYR A 224 19.73 4.65 14.90
CA TYR A 224 18.35 4.15 14.82
C TYR A 224 18.12 2.93 15.73
N ALA A 225 16.85 2.64 16.01
CA ALA A 225 16.41 1.39 16.61
C ALA A 225 15.91 0.43 15.49
N THR A 226 16.12 -0.85 15.67
CA THR A 226 15.63 -1.88 14.73
C THR A 226 14.44 -2.62 15.34
N VAL A 227 13.42 -2.86 14.50
CA VAL A 227 12.27 -3.72 14.82
C VAL A 227 12.12 -4.76 13.72
N THR A 228 11.81 -5.98 14.09
CA THR A 228 11.54 -7.07 13.14
C THR A 228 10.07 -7.45 13.20
N PHE A 229 9.41 -7.54 12.03
CA PHE A 229 8.07 -8.10 11.93
C PHE A 229 8.17 -9.53 11.40
N THR A 230 7.87 -10.50 12.23
CA THR A 230 7.91 -11.93 11.89
C THR A 230 6.52 -12.50 11.59
N LYS A 231 5.45 -11.86 12.13
CA LYS A 231 4.08 -12.34 12.00
C LYS A 231 3.50 -12.03 10.60
N CYS A 232 3.13 -13.08 9.88
CA CYS A 232 2.53 -12.99 8.54
C CYS A 232 1.01 -13.22 8.60
N PHE A 233 0.21 -12.19 8.32
CA PHE A 233 -1.25 -12.25 8.31
C PHE A 233 -1.83 -12.79 7.01
N ARG A 234 -1.00 -13.06 6.01
CA ARG A 234 -1.42 -13.53 4.69
C ARG A 234 -1.32 -15.04 4.54
N LEU A 235 -0.30 -15.66 5.10
CA LEU A 235 0.00 -17.08 4.96
C LEU A 235 -0.41 -17.88 6.20
N ASN A 236 -0.71 -19.16 6.00
CA ASN A 236 -0.82 -20.12 7.11
C ASN A 236 0.56 -20.51 7.63
N ALA A 237 0.61 -21.25 8.74
CA ALA A 237 1.86 -21.63 9.41
C ALA A 237 2.77 -22.50 8.51
N GLU A 238 2.21 -23.44 7.75
CA GLU A 238 2.97 -24.33 6.88
C GLU A 238 3.65 -23.57 5.74
N LEU A 239 2.90 -22.75 5.01
CA LEU A 239 3.41 -21.94 3.89
C LEU A 239 4.42 -20.91 4.36
N ALA A 240 4.15 -20.26 5.48
CA ALA A 240 5.07 -19.30 6.07
C ALA A 240 6.40 -19.93 6.46
N ASN A 241 6.35 -21.12 7.08
CA ASN A 241 7.54 -21.88 7.49
C ASN A 241 8.36 -22.32 6.25
N ARG A 242 7.69 -22.83 5.22
CA ARG A 242 8.33 -23.20 3.94
C ARG A 242 9.02 -22.02 3.28
N LEU A 243 8.34 -20.88 3.20
CA LEU A 243 8.88 -19.65 2.60
C LEU A 243 10.04 -19.10 3.45
N GLY A 244 9.91 -19.14 4.78
CA GLY A 244 10.96 -18.74 5.71
C GLY A 244 12.23 -19.56 5.56
N GLY A 245 12.10 -20.89 5.35
CA GLY A 245 13.23 -21.77 5.05
C GLY A 245 13.93 -21.40 3.73
N ILE A 246 13.16 -21.08 2.67
CA ILE A 246 13.71 -20.67 1.37
C ILE A 246 14.45 -19.32 1.48
N TRP A 247 13.91 -18.37 2.21
CA TRP A 247 14.46 -17.01 2.31
C TRP A 247 15.49 -16.83 3.43
N GLY A 248 15.66 -17.85 4.30
CA GLY A 248 16.49 -17.73 5.50
C GLY A 248 15.97 -16.64 6.44
N LYS A 249 14.63 -16.53 6.58
CA LYS A 249 13.95 -15.50 7.38
C LYS A 249 12.88 -16.12 8.26
N GLN A 250 12.76 -15.65 9.50
CA GLN A 250 11.69 -16.08 10.38
C GLN A 250 10.35 -15.50 9.91
N ILE A 251 9.39 -16.39 9.59
CA ILE A 251 8.04 -16.00 9.17
C ILE A 251 7.05 -16.88 9.93
N THR A 252 6.17 -16.25 10.70
CA THR A 252 5.14 -16.94 11.49
C THR A 252 3.77 -16.68 10.87
N GLY A 253 3.24 -17.63 10.12
CA GLY A 253 1.93 -17.51 9.47
C GLY A 253 0.79 -17.69 10.46
N VAL A 254 -0.19 -16.79 10.43
CA VAL A 254 -1.35 -16.82 11.33
C VAL A 254 -2.69 -16.92 10.60
N ASN A 255 -2.70 -16.92 9.26
CA ASN A 255 -3.93 -17.00 8.47
C ASN A 255 -4.39 -18.46 8.29
N GLN A 256 -5.28 -18.91 9.14
CA GLN A 256 -5.84 -20.27 9.06
C GLN A 256 -6.70 -20.53 7.80
N LYS A 257 -7.17 -19.46 7.14
CA LYS A 257 -8.00 -19.56 5.92
C LYS A 257 -7.16 -19.67 4.63
N CYS A 258 -5.85 -19.47 4.71
CA CYS A 258 -4.96 -19.59 3.57
C CYS A 258 -4.71 -21.06 3.25
N SER A 259 -4.99 -21.47 2.01
CA SER A 259 -4.69 -22.80 1.48
C SER A 259 -4.01 -22.69 0.12
N VAL A 260 -3.26 -23.72 -0.26
CA VAL A 260 -2.68 -23.86 -1.60
C VAL A 260 -3.06 -25.23 -2.14
N GLU A 261 -3.66 -25.23 -3.33
CA GLU A 261 -4.05 -26.42 -4.03
C GLU A 261 -3.34 -26.49 -5.38
N VAL A 262 -2.97 -27.69 -5.78
CA VAL A 262 -2.39 -27.96 -7.10
C VAL A 262 -3.47 -28.57 -7.99
N MET A 263 -3.78 -27.88 -9.08
CA MET A 263 -4.83 -28.26 -10.01
C MET A 263 -4.29 -28.35 -11.44
N ASN A 264 -4.89 -29.21 -12.25
CA ASN A 264 -4.67 -29.18 -13.70
C ASN A 264 -5.51 -28.05 -14.37
N LEU A 265 -5.35 -27.86 -15.69
CA LEU A 265 -6.01 -26.74 -16.39
C LEU A 265 -7.53 -26.80 -16.35
N ASP A 266 -8.10 -28.01 -16.48
CA ASP A 266 -9.56 -28.19 -16.50
C ASP A 266 -10.16 -27.99 -15.10
N GLU A 267 -9.49 -28.50 -14.07
CA GLU A 267 -9.86 -28.29 -12.67
C GLU A 267 -9.83 -26.80 -12.28
N VAL A 268 -8.77 -26.07 -12.67
CA VAL A 268 -8.66 -24.62 -12.43
C VAL A 268 -9.78 -23.88 -13.16
N THR A 269 -10.06 -24.21 -14.43
CA THR A 269 -11.13 -23.56 -15.20
C THR A 269 -12.49 -23.78 -14.52
N ALA A 270 -12.80 -25.03 -14.16
CA ALA A 270 -14.04 -25.37 -13.46
C ALA A 270 -14.16 -24.72 -12.06
N PHE A 271 -13.05 -24.59 -11.34
CA PHE A 271 -13.00 -23.91 -10.05
C PHE A 271 -13.27 -22.42 -10.19
N LEU A 272 -12.55 -21.73 -11.10
CA LEU A 272 -12.69 -20.29 -11.32
C LEU A 272 -14.07 -19.91 -11.87
N ALA A 273 -14.68 -20.77 -12.68
CA ALA A 273 -16.03 -20.56 -13.18
C ALA A 273 -17.08 -20.39 -12.07
N LYS A 274 -16.84 -20.95 -10.89
CA LYS A 274 -17.75 -20.87 -9.71
C LYS A 274 -17.49 -19.63 -8.84
N GLN A 275 -16.30 -19.00 -8.95
CA GLN A 275 -15.92 -17.87 -8.09
C GLN A 275 -16.52 -16.56 -8.62
N LYS A 276 -16.65 -15.53 -7.76
CA LYS A 276 -16.96 -14.17 -8.22
C LYS A 276 -15.74 -13.60 -8.95
N THR A 277 -15.94 -12.89 -10.05
CA THR A 277 -14.85 -12.31 -10.85
C THR A 277 -14.00 -11.33 -10.05
N SER A 278 -14.61 -10.57 -9.12
CA SER A 278 -13.92 -9.66 -8.20
C SER A 278 -12.92 -10.35 -7.26
N ASP A 279 -13.09 -11.65 -7.01
CA ASP A 279 -12.31 -12.40 -6.02
C ASP A 279 -11.19 -13.22 -6.70
N ILE A 280 -11.00 -13.05 -8.02
CA ILE A 280 -10.03 -13.80 -8.82
C ILE A 280 -8.85 -12.89 -9.19
N LEU A 281 -7.63 -13.35 -8.86
CA LEU A 281 -6.40 -12.78 -9.37
C LEU A 281 -5.59 -13.87 -10.07
N CYS A 282 -5.40 -13.74 -11.38
CA CYS A 282 -4.61 -14.66 -12.18
C CYS A 282 -3.23 -14.08 -12.45
N LEU A 283 -2.19 -14.81 -12.08
CA LEU A 283 -0.80 -14.46 -12.34
C LEU A 283 -0.17 -15.48 -13.29
N GLY A 284 0.45 -15.02 -14.36
CA GLY A 284 1.07 -15.90 -15.33
C GLY A 284 1.75 -15.14 -16.48
N SER A 285 2.56 -15.85 -17.27
CA SER A 285 3.14 -15.28 -18.47
C SER A 285 2.09 -15.10 -19.57
N ARG A 286 2.30 -14.11 -20.44
CA ARG A 286 1.40 -13.74 -21.55
C ARG A 286 0.99 -14.91 -22.47
N ARG A 287 1.87 -15.91 -22.63
CA ARG A 287 1.64 -17.12 -23.45
C ARG A 287 1.63 -18.39 -22.61
N GLY A 288 1.44 -18.27 -21.30
CA GLY A 288 1.48 -19.37 -20.35
C GLY A 288 0.16 -20.14 -20.22
N LYS A 289 0.18 -21.14 -19.32
CA LYS A 289 -0.98 -21.97 -19.03
C LYS A 289 -2.20 -21.15 -18.55
N MET A 290 -1.95 -20.08 -17.77
CA MET A 290 -3.03 -19.22 -17.26
C MET A 290 -3.77 -18.47 -18.37
N SER A 291 -3.09 -18.06 -19.46
CA SER A 291 -3.76 -17.47 -20.62
C SER A 291 -4.75 -18.43 -21.28
N LYS A 292 -4.43 -19.73 -21.31
CA LYS A 292 -5.36 -20.76 -21.82
C LYS A 292 -6.58 -20.89 -20.91
N VAL A 293 -6.40 -20.89 -19.60
CA VAL A 293 -7.51 -20.91 -18.62
C VAL A 293 -8.43 -19.72 -18.83
N LEU A 294 -7.85 -18.51 -18.97
CA LEU A 294 -8.66 -17.30 -19.18
C LEU A 294 -9.43 -17.33 -20.50
N ASN A 295 -8.81 -17.79 -21.59
CA ASN A 295 -9.50 -17.96 -22.87
C ASN A 295 -10.66 -18.97 -22.75
N ASN A 296 -10.43 -20.12 -22.13
CA ASN A 296 -11.49 -21.11 -21.90
C ASN A 296 -12.65 -20.51 -21.07
N LEU A 297 -12.35 -19.70 -20.03
CA LEU A 297 -13.38 -19.04 -19.25
C LEU A 297 -14.18 -18.01 -20.05
N GLU A 298 -13.53 -17.25 -20.95
CA GLU A 298 -14.22 -16.32 -21.86
C GLU A 298 -15.08 -17.05 -22.88
N ASP A 299 -14.61 -18.18 -23.43
CA ASP A 299 -15.33 -19.00 -24.41
C ASP A 299 -16.53 -19.74 -23.80
N ASP A 300 -16.33 -20.36 -22.62
CA ASP A 300 -17.35 -21.21 -21.97
C ASP A 300 -18.35 -20.39 -21.13
N TYR A 301 -17.94 -19.21 -20.62
CA TYR A 301 -18.77 -18.38 -19.73
C TYR A 301 -18.74 -16.89 -20.11
N PRO A 302 -19.12 -16.52 -21.35
CA PRO A 302 -18.94 -15.15 -21.88
C PRO A 302 -19.74 -14.08 -21.13
N ASP A 303 -20.86 -14.44 -20.51
CA ASP A 303 -21.66 -13.52 -19.71
C ASP A 303 -20.95 -13.10 -18.41
N LYS A 304 -20.09 -13.96 -17.88
CA LYS A 304 -19.37 -13.75 -16.62
C LYS A 304 -17.94 -13.28 -16.83
N PHE A 305 -17.23 -13.85 -17.80
CA PHE A 305 -15.83 -13.53 -18.10
C PHE A 305 -15.75 -12.87 -19.49
N ASN A 306 -15.58 -11.57 -19.51
CA ASN A 306 -15.51 -10.77 -20.74
C ASN A 306 -14.68 -9.51 -20.51
N LYS A 307 -14.44 -8.72 -21.55
CA LYS A 307 -13.63 -7.48 -21.50
C LYS A 307 -14.12 -6.44 -20.48
N LYS A 308 -15.34 -6.54 -19.97
CA LYS A 308 -15.88 -5.64 -18.94
C LYS A 308 -15.62 -6.15 -17.52
N THR A 309 -15.47 -7.45 -17.35
CA THR A 309 -15.31 -8.11 -16.05
C THR A 309 -13.89 -8.61 -15.80
N VAL A 310 -13.09 -8.79 -16.86
CA VAL A 310 -11.69 -9.23 -16.78
C VAL A 310 -10.77 -8.07 -17.09
N TYR A 311 -9.99 -7.64 -16.12
CA TYR A 311 -8.93 -6.64 -16.29
C TYR A 311 -7.57 -7.34 -16.39
N ALA A 312 -6.94 -7.28 -17.55
CA ALA A 312 -5.57 -7.75 -17.74
C ALA A 312 -4.61 -6.54 -17.68
N SER A 313 -3.81 -6.47 -16.63
CA SER A 313 -2.64 -5.59 -16.61
C SER A 313 -1.46 -6.32 -17.23
N ILE A 314 -1.03 -5.87 -18.39
CA ILE A 314 0.23 -6.30 -19.00
C ILE A 314 1.26 -5.29 -18.55
N SER A 315 2.24 -5.69 -17.73
CA SER A 315 3.40 -4.83 -17.50
C SER A 315 4.21 -4.79 -18.80
N ASP A 316 4.45 -3.59 -19.30
CA ASP A 316 5.23 -3.34 -20.53
C ASP A 316 6.75 -3.55 -20.35
N ASP A 317 7.17 -4.35 -19.36
CA ASP A 317 8.59 -4.69 -19.14
C ASP A 317 9.18 -5.66 -20.18
N ASP A 318 8.47 -5.96 -21.25
CA ASP A 318 8.97 -6.73 -22.40
C ASP A 318 9.65 -5.83 -23.48
N SER A 319 10.16 -4.67 -23.13
CA SER A 319 11.02 -3.86 -24.01
C SER A 319 12.50 -4.29 -23.97
N SER A 320 12.79 -5.52 -23.58
CA SER A 320 14.08 -6.14 -23.82
C SER A 320 14.00 -7.01 -25.06
N LYS A 321 14.20 -6.40 -26.21
CA LYS A 321 14.79 -7.07 -27.37
C LYS A 321 16.30 -6.87 -27.32
#